data_3c408b3c073be06cec33d733c71be1e9
#
_entry.id   3c408b3c073be06cec33d733c71be1e9
#
_cell.length_a   1.000
_cell.length_b   1.000
_cell.length_c   1.000
_cell.angle_alpha   90.00
_cell.angle_beta   90.00
_cell.angle_gamma   90.00
#
_symmetry.space_group_name_H-M   'P 1'
#
loop_
_entity.id
_entity.type
_entity.pdbx_description
1 polymer ?
#
loop_
_entity_poly.entity_id
_entity_poly.type
_entity_poly.pdbx_seq_one_letter_code
_entity_poly.pdbx_strand_id
1 'polypeptide(L)'
;MKQLAEKNREKVIDLLNERLTFERAGVKLYDRILDVMRQSGDQNVNRMLEEMQEHRDEEKEHEEWLEDQIRTLGGDAHAETEHSELVERESKGIEEVVMSDAKLPHLFHALLAAELVDNAGWDLLVSLADEAGDREARREFRKRLHQEADHLLLVRKAVQKFSMQDVLGEEVKMPRSGLGAALS
;
A
#
# COMPACT_ATOMS: atom_id res chain seq x y z
N MET A 1 12.85 -15.68 -6.78
CA MET A 1 13.23 -15.67 -5.35
C MET A 1 14.18 -16.78 -4.88
N LYS A 2 14.72 -17.56 -5.78
CA LYS A 2 15.54 -18.74 -5.42
C LYS A 2 16.83 -18.37 -4.68
N GLN A 3 17.60 -17.42 -5.21
CA GLN A 3 18.90 -17.04 -4.63
C GLN A 3 18.74 -16.31 -3.29
N LEU A 4 17.68 -15.51 -3.15
CA LEU A 4 17.33 -14.87 -1.89
C LEU A 4 16.97 -15.92 -0.82
N ALA A 5 16.12 -16.89 -1.15
CA ALA A 5 15.72 -17.97 -0.25
C ALA A 5 16.88 -18.92 0.12
N GLU A 6 17.88 -19.11 -0.76
CA GLU A 6 19.09 -19.88 -0.45
C GLU A 6 19.94 -19.24 0.67
N LYS A 7 19.79 -17.95 0.94
CA LYS A 7 20.49 -17.28 2.05
C LYS A 7 19.88 -17.63 3.41
N ASN A 8 18.57 -17.49 3.53
CA ASN A 8 17.81 -17.87 4.74
C ASN A 8 16.32 -17.99 4.41
N ARG A 9 15.87 -19.17 4.01
CA ARG A 9 14.50 -19.40 3.54
C ARG A 9 13.45 -19.04 4.59
N GLU A 10 13.68 -19.39 5.86
CA GLU A 10 12.72 -19.14 6.93
C GLU A 10 12.50 -17.63 7.16
N LYS A 11 13.59 -16.86 7.18
CA LYS A 11 13.49 -15.40 7.32
C LYS A 11 12.92 -14.72 6.09
N VAL A 12 13.15 -15.25 4.89
CA VAL A 12 12.48 -14.74 3.68
C VAL A 12 10.98 -14.98 3.75
N ILE A 13 10.53 -16.19 4.15
CA ILE A 13 9.12 -16.50 4.34
C ILE A 13 8.49 -15.57 5.40
N ASP A 14 9.18 -15.32 6.51
CA ASP A 14 8.73 -14.42 7.57
C ASP A 14 8.51 -12.98 7.04
N LEU A 15 9.47 -12.43 6.31
CA LEU A 15 9.34 -11.10 5.68
C LEU A 15 8.24 -11.03 4.60
N LEU A 16 8.04 -12.12 3.85
CA LEU A 16 6.94 -12.17 2.89
C LEU A 16 5.57 -12.25 3.59
N ASN A 17 5.47 -12.93 4.75
CA ASN A 17 4.26 -12.92 5.57
C ASN A 17 4.01 -11.55 6.20
N GLU A 18 5.06 -10.83 6.58
CA GLU A 18 4.97 -9.42 6.98
C GLU A 18 4.28 -8.59 5.90
N ARG A 19 4.83 -8.62 4.68
CA ARG A 19 4.24 -7.88 3.56
C ARG A 19 2.81 -8.33 3.28
N LEU A 20 2.56 -9.62 3.21
CA LEU A 20 1.23 -10.18 2.98
C LEU A 20 0.19 -9.68 4.02
N THR A 21 0.60 -9.56 5.27
CA THR A 21 -0.27 -9.02 6.33
C THR A 21 -0.59 -7.55 6.06
N PHE A 22 0.39 -6.79 5.59
CA PHE A 22 0.23 -5.38 5.26
C PHE A 22 -0.68 -5.18 4.04
N GLU A 23 -0.47 -5.92 2.94
CA GLU A 23 -1.32 -5.87 1.75
C GLU A 23 -2.80 -6.21 2.06
N ARG A 24 -3.02 -7.23 2.90
CA ARG A 24 -4.37 -7.58 3.37
C ARG A 24 -5.04 -6.46 4.16
N ALA A 25 -4.26 -5.72 4.94
CA ALA A 25 -4.76 -4.52 5.62
C ALA A 25 -5.04 -3.41 4.59
N GLY A 26 -4.13 -3.17 3.63
CA GLY A 26 -4.28 -2.21 2.54
C GLY A 26 -5.59 -2.40 1.78
N VAL A 27 -5.87 -3.61 1.29
CA VAL A 27 -7.15 -3.94 0.61
C VAL A 27 -8.37 -3.50 1.44
N LYS A 28 -8.39 -3.78 2.75
CA LYS A 28 -9.51 -3.39 3.63
C LYS A 28 -9.61 -1.87 3.79
N LEU A 29 -8.47 -1.18 3.91
CA LEU A 29 -8.43 0.27 4.02
C LEU A 29 -9.00 0.92 2.75
N TYR A 30 -8.55 0.49 1.57
CA TYR A 30 -9.06 0.98 0.29
C TYR A 30 -10.56 0.68 0.12
N ASP A 31 -11.03 -0.53 0.40
CA ASP A 31 -12.44 -0.90 0.32
C ASP A 31 -13.30 0.07 1.15
N ARG A 32 -12.90 0.34 2.40
CA ARG A 32 -13.63 1.25 3.29
C ARG A 32 -13.61 2.70 2.79
N ILE A 33 -12.48 3.18 2.32
CA ILE A 33 -12.34 4.55 1.81
C ILE A 33 -13.17 4.73 0.54
N LEU A 34 -13.13 3.78 -0.39
CA LEU A 34 -13.94 3.78 -1.60
C LEU A 34 -15.44 3.84 -1.29
N ASP A 35 -15.90 3.12 -0.27
CA ASP A 35 -17.30 3.17 0.16
C ASP A 35 -17.70 4.56 0.66
N VAL A 36 -16.85 5.21 1.45
CA VAL A 36 -17.09 6.58 1.93
C VAL A 36 -17.03 7.59 0.78
N MET A 37 -16.08 7.43 -0.15
CA MET A 37 -15.97 8.29 -1.34
C MET A 37 -17.23 8.22 -2.20
N ARG A 38 -17.75 7.01 -2.46
CA ARG A 38 -18.99 6.80 -3.25
C ARG A 38 -20.22 7.46 -2.59
N GLN A 39 -20.25 7.51 -1.26
CA GLN A 39 -21.33 8.10 -0.49
C GLN A 39 -21.23 9.63 -0.36
N SER A 40 -20.05 10.20 -0.57
CA SER A 40 -19.82 11.65 -0.35
C SER A 40 -20.59 12.54 -1.30
N GLY A 41 -20.90 12.09 -2.52
CA GLY A 41 -21.53 12.88 -3.57
C GLY A 41 -20.67 14.03 -4.11
N ASP A 42 -19.45 14.21 -3.62
CA ASP A 42 -18.52 15.26 -4.06
C ASP A 42 -17.92 14.91 -5.43
N GLN A 43 -18.16 15.79 -6.41
CA GLN A 43 -17.64 15.58 -7.77
C GLN A 43 -16.10 15.59 -7.83
N ASN A 44 -15.43 16.29 -6.93
CA ASN A 44 -13.97 16.30 -6.89
C ASN A 44 -13.42 14.96 -6.36
N VAL A 45 -14.07 14.41 -5.34
CA VAL A 45 -13.78 13.08 -4.80
C VAL A 45 -14.05 12.00 -5.85
N ASN A 46 -15.18 12.10 -6.57
CA ASN A 46 -15.56 11.14 -7.60
C ASN A 46 -14.53 11.02 -8.75
N ARG A 47 -13.73 12.06 -9.00
CA ARG A 47 -12.67 12.01 -10.02
C ARG A 47 -11.50 11.10 -9.66
N MET A 48 -11.33 10.79 -8.37
CA MET A 48 -10.28 9.88 -7.90
C MET A 48 -10.78 8.44 -7.77
N LEU A 49 -12.10 8.19 -7.87
CA LEU A 49 -12.68 6.86 -7.62
C LEU A 49 -12.09 5.77 -8.51
N GLU A 50 -11.92 6.04 -9.80
CA GLU A 50 -11.38 5.07 -10.76
C GLU A 50 -9.95 4.68 -10.37
N GLU A 51 -9.10 5.65 -10.10
CA GLU A 51 -7.71 5.46 -9.73
C GLU A 51 -7.56 4.81 -8.35
N MET A 52 -8.36 5.22 -7.37
CA MET A 52 -8.40 4.55 -6.06
C MET A 52 -8.87 3.09 -6.17
N GLN A 53 -9.77 2.78 -7.12
CA GLN A 53 -10.17 1.41 -7.41
C GLN A 53 -9.04 0.61 -8.06
N GLU A 54 -8.30 1.21 -9.00
CA GLU A 54 -7.12 0.60 -9.61
C GLU A 54 -6.06 0.26 -8.56
N HIS A 55 -5.74 1.19 -7.66
CA HIS A 55 -4.78 0.95 -6.57
C HIS A 55 -5.25 -0.18 -5.64
N ARG A 56 -6.53 -0.19 -5.25
CA ARG A 56 -7.11 -1.28 -4.46
C ARG A 56 -6.96 -2.65 -5.15
N ASP A 57 -7.12 -2.70 -6.47
CA ASP A 57 -7.02 -3.93 -7.23
C ASP A 57 -5.53 -4.35 -7.35
N GLU A 58 -4.59 -3.39 -7.43
CA GLU A 58 -3.15 -3.64 -7.36
C GLU A 58 -2.73 -4.20 -5.99
N GLU A 59 -3.23 -3.66 -4.88
CA GLU A 59 -3.05 -4.23 -3.53
C GLU A 59 -3.48 -5.70 -3.48
N LYS A 60 -4.63 -6.02 -4.10
CA LYS A 60 -5.12 -7.40 -4.17
C LYS A 60 -4.22 -8.30 -5.03
N GLU A 61 -3.67 -7.80 -6.13
CA GLU A 61 -2.68 -8.52 -6.94
C GLU A 61 -1.38 -8.76 -6.15
N HIS A 62 -0.94 -7.80 -5.32
CA HIS A 62 0.22 -7.96 -4.45
C HIS A 62 -0.01 -9.05 -3.40
N GLU A 63 -1.17 -9.03 -2.73
CA GLU A 63 -1.58 -10.06 -1.78
C GLU A 63 -1.53 -11.46 -2.41
N GLU A 64 -2.19 -11.66 -3.55
CA GLU A 64 -2.26 -12.94 -4.25
C GLU A 64 -0.88 -13.43 -4.69
N TRP A 65 -0.06 -12.52 -5.18
CA TRP A 65 1.31 -12.85 -5.60
C TRP A 65 2.18 -13.26 -4.40
N LEU A 66 2.10 -12.55 -3.26
CA LEU A 66 2.85 -12.89 -2.04
C LEU A 66 2.44 -14.26 -1.51
N GLU A 67 1.14 -14.57 -1.50
CA GLU A 67 0.66 -15.90 -1.12
C GLU A 67 1.29 -17.01 -1.99
N ASP A 68 1.32 -16.80 -3.29
CA ASP A 68 1.90 -17.77 -4.24
C ASP A 68 3.41 -17.93 -4.02
N GLN A 69 4.13 -16.85 -3.74
CA GLN A 69 5.56 -16.92 -3.46
C GLN A 69 5.85 -17.66 -2.13
N ILE A 70 5.10 -17.38 -1.08
CA ILE A 70 5.23 -18.06 0.21
C ILE A 70 4.99 -19.56 0.03
N ARG A 71 3.92 -19.97 -0.66
CA ARG A 71 3.62 -21.38 -0.97
C ARG A 71 4.72 -22.03 -1.81
N THR A 72 5.24 -21.32 -2.80
CA THR A 72 6.34 -21.81 -3.68
C THR A 72 7.62 -22.06 -2.86
N LEU A 73 7.87 -21.27 -1.83
CA LEU A 73 8.98 -21.46 -0.91
C LEU A 73 8.69 -22.55 0.16
N GLY A 74 7.50 -23.16 0.14
CA GLY A 74 7.09 -24.17 1.11
C GLY A 74 6.67 -23.61 2.46
N GLY A 75 6.32 -22.32 2.51
CA GLY A 75 5.75 -21.65 3.68
C GLY A 75 4.22 -21.73 3.70
N ASP A 76 3.65 -21.29 4.81
CA ASP A 76 2.21 -21.11 5.00
C ASP A 76 1.89 -19.61 4.98
N ALA A 77 1.07 -19.18 4.02
CA ALA A 77 0.62 -17.80 3.87
C ALA A 77 -0.43 -17.37 4.92
N HIS A 78 -0.84 -18.28 5.80
CA HIS A 78 -1.74 -18.03 6.93
C HIS A 78 -1.06 -18.21 8.29
N ALA A 79 0.27 -18.46 8.29
CA ALA A 79 1.01 -18.60 9.53
C ALA A 79 1.12 -17.25 10.25
N GLU A 80 0.87 -17.26 11.55
CA GLU A 80 1.28 -16.18 12.43
C GLU A 80 2.80 -16.25 12.61
N THR A 81 3.52 -15.22 12.17
CA THR A 81 4.96 -15.10 12.28
C THR A 81 5.32 -13.90 13.14
N GLU A 82 6.59 -13.82 13.59
CA GLU A 82 7.07 -12.72 14.41
C GLU A 82 6.81 -11.35 13.74
N HIS A 83 7.09 -11.24 12.44
CA HIS A 83 6.91 -9.99 11.71
C HIS A 83 5.44 -9.73 11.33
N SER A 84 4.64 -10.76 11.02
CA SER A 84 3.22 -10.55 10.76
C SER A 84 2.45 -10.06 11.99
N GLU A 85 2.75 -10.61 13.18
CA GLU A 85 2.19 -10.12 14.45
C GLU A 85 2.63 -8.69 14.79
N LEU A 86 3.87 -8.31 14.42
CA LEU A 86 4.34 -6.94 14.58
C LEU A 86 3.50 -5.99 13.73
N VAL A 87 3.34 -6.29 12.44
CA VAL A 87 2.57 -5.48 11.50
C VAL A 87 1.10 -5.36 11.91
N GLU A 88 0.46 -6.45 12.37
CA GLU A 88 -0.90 -6.38 12.90
C GLU A 88 -1.05 -5.39 14.05
N ARG A 89 -0.05 -5.33 14.93
CA ARG A 89 -0.06 -4.36 16.05
C ARG A 89 0.18 -2.93 15.60
N GLU A 90 1.08 -2.73 14.64
CA GLU A 90 1.40 -1.42 14.08
C GLU A 90 0.22 -0.84 13.29
N SER A 91 -0.48 -1.67 12.52
CA SER A 91 -1.62 -1.27 11.68
C SER A 91 -2.89 -0.91 12.47
N LYS A 92 -3.03 -1.36 13.72
CA LYS A 92 -4.27 -1.18 14.52
C LYS A 92 -4.75 0.26 14.61
N GLY A 93 -3.83 1.21 14.81
CA GLY A 93 -4.20 2.63 14.91
C GLY A 93 -4.72 3.20 13.59
N ILE A 94 -4.13 2.79 12.48
CA ILE A 94 -4.56 3.18 11.12
C ILE A 94 -5.95 2.59 10.83
N GLU A 95 -6.12 1.29 11.06
CA GLU A 95 -7.39 0.59 10.88
C GLU A 95 -8.50 1.20 11.74
N GLU A 96 -8.22 1.51 13.01
CA GLU A 96 -9.19 2.14 13.92
C GLU A 96 -9.72 3.45 13.33
N VAL A 97 -8.84 4.32 12.83
CA VAL A 97 -9.24 5.59 12.20
C VAL A 97 -10.09 5.31 10.95
N VAL A 98 -9.64 4.47 10.05
CA VAL A 98 -10.32 4.23 8.77
C VAL A 98 -11.67 3.55 8.97
N MET A 99 -11.78 2.61 9.92
CA MET A 99 -13.02 1.86 10.14
C MET A 99 -14.06 2.65 10.96
N SER A 100 -13.64 3.56 11.84
CA SER A 100 -14.53 4.30 12.73
C SER A 100 -14.91 5.71 12.24
N ASP A 101 -14.08 6.35 11.43
CA ASP A 101 -14.32 7.70 10.91
C ASP A 101 -15.03 7.66 9.54
N ALA A 102 -15.71 8.76 9.20
CA ALA A 102 -16.35 8.97 7.90
C ALA A 102 -15.86 10.24 7.20
N LYS A 103 -14.87 10.94 7.77
CA LYS A 103 -14.32 12.17 7.20
C LYS A 103 -13.18 11.83 6.24
N LEU A 104 -13.37 12.03 4.96
CA LEU A 104 -12.35 11.74 3.93
C LEU A 104 -10.96 12.32 4.26
N PRO A 105 -10.80 13.57 4.76
CA PRO A 105 -9.47 14.06 5.15
C PRO A 105 -8.77 13.18 6.19
N HIS A 106 -9.50 12.64 7.17
CA HIS A 106 -8.93 11.76 8.18
C HIS A 106 -8.58 10.38 7.61
N LEU A 107 -9.45 9.84 6.76
CA LEU A 107 -9.23 8.55 6.10
C LEU A 107 -8.00 8.60 5.19
N PHE A 108 -7.87 9.64 4.36
CA PHE A 108 -6.71 9.82 3.50
C PHE A 108 -5.42 10.10 4.30
N HIS A 109 -5.51 10.78 5.44
CA HIS A 109 -4.35 10.96 6.32
C HIS A 109 -3.86 9.63 6.91
N ALA A 110 -4.78 8.78 7.34
CA ALA A 110 -4.46 7.43 7.84
C ALA A 110 -3.90 6.54 6.72
N LEU A 111 -4.51 6.59 5.52
CA LEU A 111 -4.01 5.87 4.35
C LEU A 111 -2.60 6.34 3.96
N LEU A 112 -2.31 7.65 4.03
CA LEU A 112 -0.95 8.15 3.76
C LEU A 112 0.10 7.51 4.68
N ALA A 113 -0.23 7.28 5.95
CA ALA A 113 0.67 6.59 6.87
C ALA A 113 0.89 5.13 6.46
N ALA A 114 -0.16 4.43 6.02
CA ALA A 114 -0.06 3.07 5.48
C ALA A 114 0.84 3.03 4.25
N GLU A 115 0.58 3.85 3.24
CA GLU A 115 1.34 3.91 2.00
C GLU A 115 2.84 4.20 2.20
N LEU A 116 3.18 5.05 3.17
CA LEU A 116 4.58 5.34 3.51
C LEU A 116 5.31 4.11 4.04
N VAL A 117 4.65 3.33 4.89
CA VAL A 117 5.21 2.09 5.44
C VAL A 117 5.28 1.01 4.38
N ASP A 118 4.26 0.91 3.55
CA ASP A 118 4.21 -0.10 2.49
C ASP A 118 5.30 0.11 1.44
N ASN A 119 5.40 1.31 0.91
CA ASN A 119 6.48 1.68 -0.02
C ASN A 119 7.87 1.36 0.56
N ALA A 120 8.12 1.66 1.85
CA ALA A 120 9.38 1.33 2.50
C ALA A 120 9.60 -0.19 2.63
N GLY A 121 8.55 -0.98 2.86
CA GLY A 121 8.63 -2.44 2.93
C GLY A 121 9.01 -3.08 1.59
N TRP A 122 8.42 -2.63 0.49
CA TRP A 122 8.80 -3.09 -0.85
C TRP A 122 10.22 -2.67 -1.23
N ASP A 123 10.67 -1.46 -0.87
CA ASP A 123 12.05 -1.01 -1.09
C ASP A 123 13.07 -1.87 -0.33
N LEU A 124 12.74 -2.28 0.89
CA LEU A 124 13.54 -3.24 1.66
C LEU A 124 13.69 -4.57 0.92
N LEU A 125 12.60 -5.13 0.39
CA LEU A 125 12.63 -6.39 -0.37
C LEU A 125 13.46 -6.26 -1.66
N VAL A 126 13.38 -5.12 -2.36
CA VAL A 126 14.23 -4.82 -3.52
C VAL A 126 15.71 -4.83 -3.12
N SER A 127 16.05 -4.16 -2.02
CA SER A 127 17.43 -4.07 -1.52
C SER A 127 17.97 -5.45 -1.13
N LEU A 128 17.19 -6.27 -0.45
CA LEU A 128 17.57 -7.64 -0.07
C LEU A 128 17.79 -8.53 -1.29
N ALA A 129 16.93 -8.42 -2.31
CA ALA A 129 17.07 -9.18 -3.55
C ALA A 129 18.33 -8.77 -4.34
N ASP A 130 18.66 -7.46 -4.33
CA ASP A 130 19.87 -6.94 -4.99
C ASP A 130 21.14 -7.46 -4.30
N GLU A 131 21.22 -7.38 -2.97
CA GLU A 131 22.34 -7.91 -2.19
C GLU A 131 22.50 -9.43 -2.30
N ALA A 132 21.38 -10.17 -2.44
CA ALA A 132 21.41 -11.60 -2.69
C ALA A 132 21.80 -11.97 -4.13
N GLY A 133 21.86 -11.00 -5.05
CA GLY A 133 22.08 -11.22 -6.49
C GLY A 133 20.88 -11.84 -7.20
N ASP A 134 19.70 -11.86 -6.59
CA ASP A 134 18.47 -12.44 -7.15
C ASP A 134 17.77 -11.47 -8.10
N ARG A 135 18.22 -11.48 -9.37
CA ARG A 135 17.70 -10.57 -10.40
C ARG A 135 16.21 -10.75 -10.68
N GLU A 136 15.68 -11.96 -10.53
CA GLU A 136 14.27 -12.25 -10.75
C GLU A 136 13.43 -11.66 -9.61
N ALA A 137 13.76 -11.94 -8.35
CA ALA A 137 13.10 -11.37 -7.19
C ALA A 137 13.16 -9.83 -7.22
N ARG A 138 14.33 -9.26 -7.50
CA ARG A 138 14.51 -7.80 -7.62
C ARG A 138 13.58 -7.18 -8.66
N ARG A 139 13.41 -7.81 -9.83
CA ARG A 139 12.52 -7.32 -10.88
C ARG A 139 11.07 -7.32 -10.41
N GLU A 140 10.63 -8.42 -9.79
CA GLU A 140 9.27 -8.58 -9.30
C GLU A 140 8.94 -7.62 -8.14
N PHE A 141 9.85 -7.44 -7.20
CA PHE A 141 9.70 -6.46 -6.12
C PHE A 141 9.71 -5.01 -6.64
N ARG A 142 10.57 -4.68 -7.61
CA ARG A 142 10.59 -3.35 -8.23
C ARG A 142 9.31 -3.00 -8.96
N LYS A 143 8.65 -3.96 -9.58
CA LYS A 143 7.36 -3.73 -10.22
C LYS A 143 6.36 -3.21 -9.19
N ARG A 144 6.26 -3.87 -8.03
CA ARG A 144 5.34 -3.51 -6.95
C ARG A 144 5.74 -2.20 -6.28
N LEU A 145 7.01 -2.04 -5.94
CA LEU A 145 7.51 -0.76 -5.43
C LEU A 145 7.14 0.43 -6.33
N HIS A 146 7.09 0.23 -7.65
CA HIS A 146 6.69 1.29 -8.57
C HIS A 146 5.19 1.60 -8.48
N GLN A 147 4.35 0.57 -8.35
CA GLN A 147 2.91 0.73 -8.11
C GLN A 147 2.66 1.44 -6.78
N GLU A 148 3.33 1.03 -5.70
CA GLU A 148 3.26 1.70 -4.39
C GLU A 148 3.70 3.17 -4.43
N ALA A 149 4.67 3.51 -5.27
CA ALA A 149 5.07 4.91 -5.45
C ALA A 149 3.96 5.75 -6.09
N ASP A 150 3.16 5.17 -6.98
CA ASP A 150 2.01 5.84 -7.60
C ASP A 150 0.85 5.95 -6.59
N HIS A 151 0.57 4.91 -5.77
CA HIS A 151 -0.38 4.95 -4.66
C HIS A 151 -0.04 6.09 -3.69
N LEU A 152 1.18 6.08 -3.17
CA LEU A 152 1.69 7.12 -2.27
C LEU A 152 1.58 8.52 -2.85
N LEU A 153 1.85 8.68 -4.16
CA LEU A 153 1.78 9.98 -4.83
C LEU A 153 0.34 10.52 -4.86
N LEU A 154 -0.65 9.68 -5.22
CA LEU A 154 -2.06 10.06 -5.25
C LEU A 154 -2.54 10.44 -3.85
N VAL A 155 -2.32 9.57 -2.87
CA VAL A 155 -2.78 9.76 -1.49
C VAL A 155 -2.14 11.02 -0.87
N ARG A 156 -0.85 11.25 -1.08
CA ARG A 156 -0.15 12.48 -0.65
C ARG A 156 -0.77 13.73 -1.25
N LYS A 157 -1.07 13.72 -2.55
CA LYS A 157 -1.72 14.86 -3.22
C LYS A 157 -3.12 15.10 -2.67
N ALA A 158 -3.90 14.05 -2.40
CA ALA A 158 -5.23 14.17 -1.80
C ALA A 158 -5.16 14.81 -0.40
N VAL A 159 -4.26 14.33 0.47
CA VAL A 159 -4.05 14.93 1.81
C VAL A 159 -3.65 16.40 1.71
N GLN A 160 -2.73 16.74 0.82
CA GLN A 160 -2.34 18.15 0.60
C GLN A 160 -3.54 19.01 0.19
N LYS A 161 -4.39 18.50 -0.70
CA LYS A 161 -5.56 19.25 -1.19
C LYS A 161 -6.62 19.44 -0.11
N PHE A 162 -6.94 18.41 0.66
CA PHE A 162 -7.84 18.55 1.81
C PHE A 162 -7.31 19.58 2.82
N SER A 163 -6.02 19.54 3.13
CA SER A 163 -5.40 20.50 4.06
C SER A 163 -5.41 21.93 3.53
N MET A 164 -5.16 22.14 2.22
CA MET A 164 -5.23 23.45 1.59
C MET A 164 -6.66 23.99 1.61
N GLN A 165 -7.66 23.15 1.35
CA GLN A 165 -9.07 23.56 1.40
C GLN A 165 -9.46 23.99 2.81
N ASP A 166 -9.07 23.24 3.82
CA ASP A 166 -9.37 23.56 5.24
C ASP A 166 -8.70 24.87 5.70
N VAL A 167 -7.45 25.10 5.30
CA VAL A 167 -6.68 26.27 5.77
C VAL A 167 -6.96 27.52 4.95
N LEU A 168 -7.09 27.38 3.62
CA LEU A 168 -7.20 28.53 2.72
C LEU A 168 -8.65 28.86 2.34
N GLY A 169 -9.60 27.97 2.61
CA GLY A 169 -11.01 28.13 2.23
C GLY A 169 -11.25 28.15 0.72
N GLU A 170 -10.26 27.72 -0.07
CA GLU A 170 -10.36 27.68 -1.52
C GLU A 170 -10.86 26.31 -2.01
N GLU A 171 -11.73 26.33 -3.02
CA GLU A 171 -12.16 25.11 -3.71
C GLU A 171 -11.00 24.57 -4.56
N VAL A 172 -10.29 23.60 -4.01
CA VAL A 172 -9.08 23.05 -4.64
C VAL A 172 -9.44 21.81 -5.47
N LYS A 173 -9.21 21.86 -6.79
CA LYS A 173 -9.41 20.69 -7.66
C LYS A 173 -8.51 19.55 -7.25
N MET A 174 -9.09 18.36 -7.00
CA MET A 174 -8.34 17.15 -6.71
C MET A 174 -7.38 16.79 -7.84
N PRO A 175 -6.21 16.24 -7.52
CA PRO A 175 -5.23 15.88 -8.53
C PRO A 175 -5.78 14.78 -9.46
N ARG A 176 -5.37 14.83 -10.70
CA ARG A 176 -5.35 13.63 -11.55
C ARG A 176 -3.93 13.09 -11.47
N SER A 177 -3.75 11.82 -11.16
CA SER A 177 -2.49 11.18 -11.42
C SER A 177 -2.40 11.01 -12.94
N GLY A 178 -1.35 11.44 -13.42
CA GLY A 178 -0.88 11.16 -14.76
C GLY A 178 0.62 11.27 -14.65
N LEU A 179 1.34 10.32 -15.10
CA LEU A 179 2.80 10.28 -15.31
C LEU A 179 3.40 11.51 -16.04
N GLY A 180 2.74 12.67 -15.93
CA GLY A 180 3.12 13.91 -16.63
C GLY A 180 3.41 15.12 -15.74
N ALA A 181 3.31 15.02 -14.43
CA ALA A 181 3.65 16.12 -13.50
C ALA A 181 4.89 15.75 -12.66
N ALA A 182 5.91 15.21 -13.31
CA ALA A 182 7.23 15.10 -12.75
C ALA A 182 7.85 16.49 -12.69
N LEU A 183 8.21 16.91 -11.48
CA LEU A 183 9.29 17.85 -11.17
C LEU A 183 9.38 19.11 -12.04
N SER A 184 8.65 20.14 -11.65
CA SER A 184 9.06 21.53 -11.88
C SER A 184 9.14 22.26 -10.56
#